data_d58cb8c36f199714d994167edf37103b
#
_entry.id   d58cb8c36f199714d994167edf37103b
#
_cell.length_a   1.000
_cell.length_b   1.000
_cell.length_c   1.000
_cell.angle_alpha   90.00
_cell.angle_beta   90.00
_cell.angle_gamma   90.00
#
_symmetry.space_group_name_H-M   'P 1'
#
loop_
_entity.id
_entity.type
_entity.pdbx_description
1 polymer ?
#
loop_
_entity_poly.entity_id
_entity_poly.type
_entity_poly.pdbx_seq_one_letter_code
_entity_poly.pdbx_strand_id
1 'polypeptide(L)'
;MKSRYNPVLIAIIAIGLIVSLWLNYQRHEIEQRNDTVEMAMEYEGLEHIANWEGLSLNDVLAGFKKAGVTSLVVFDTTLEKLNNNGSIVAVTGEELLKGSALGGDGGKFAPVLSEGIVVPNAVYVTVGTSYDVLTEVVEDLYLRYGKDRLRIVNNEPQIIEILGNPMVITEENYDSKPGVMQAPLGLSTEEMRKAKAFGFNVIVRPMNYLPNDYDKIRSIFRRIDKSGANVTGYIGCGREVVGYPDYIAYMAHKLKKQNMTFGMVEHYTQLQFAAMDGLLPLAEHMDYRVARTYIIDKAEQRKLKMPEALRRWALTDEERNIRINYIKPFMIPQEGRDILELNLDYVSKIADDVQARGYKLGPAGVFSKNTTDGKFVPYFPERAWLVPLAFAIPVSYTHLRAHETEADL
;
A
#
# COMPACT_ATOMS: atom_id res chain seq x y z
N MET A 1 43.13 20.47 -46.36
CA MET A 1 42.59 20.59 -44.97
C MET A 1 42.87 19.28 -44.24
N LYS A 2 43.82 19.25 -43.30
CA LYS A 2 44.06 18.07 -42.48
C LYS A 2 42.94 18.05 -41.41
N SER A 3 42.27 16.89 -41.31
CA SER A 3 41.24 16.66 -40.30
C SER A 3 41.74 17.11 -38.93
N ARG A 4 41.04 18.06 -38.29
CA ARG A 4 41.36 18.60 -36.96
C ARG A 4 40.88 17.66 -35.82
N TYR A 5 40.37 16.48 -36.17
CA TYR A 5 39.85 15.54 -35.17
C TYR A 5 40.96 14.72 -34.57
N ASN A 6 41.06 14.79 -33.23
CA ASN A 6 42.01 13.95 -32.50
C ASN A 6 41.50 12.51 -32.46
N PRO A 7 42.22 11.54 -33.10
CA PRO A 7 41.71 10.15 -33.17
C PRO A 7 41.59 9.48 -31.83
N VAL A 8 42.32 9.91 -30.80
CA VAL A 8 42.23 9.37 -29.44
C VAL A 8 40.87 9.80 -28.79
N LEU A 9 40.49 11.07 -28.98
CA LEU A 9 39.20 11.55 -28.45
C LEU A 9 38.03 10.88 -29.14
N ILE A 10 38.11 10.66 -30.45
CA ILE A 10 37.08 9.88 -31.21
C ILE A 10 37.01 8.46 -30.72
N ALA A 11 38.15 7.81 -30.46
CA ALA A 11 38.15 6.44 -29.90
C ALA A 11 37.51 6.37 -28.52
N ILE A 12 37.76 7.32 -27.63
CA ILE A 12 37.13 7.40 -26.31
C ILE A 12 35.60 7.54 -26.45
N ILE A 13 35.12 8.44 -27.33
CA ILE A 13 33.69 8.62 -27.59
C ILE A 13 33.07 7.33 -28.15
N ALA A 14 33.74 6.68 -29.10
CA ALA A 14 33.24 5.44 -29.72
C ALA A 14 33.14 4.29 -28.69
N ILE A 15 34.14 4.15 -27.82
CA ILE A 15 34.08 3.17 -26.72
C ILE A 15 32.91 3.47 -25.78
N GLY A 16 32.74 4.73 -25.37
CA GLY A 16 31.61 5.13 -24.54
C GLY A 16 30.26 4.86 -25.18
N LEU A 17 30.11 5.10 -26.48
CA LEU A 17 28.91 4.79 -27.24
C LEU A 17 28.61 3.30 -27.26
N ILE A 18 29.61 2.45 -27.54
CA ILE A 18 29.46 0.99 -27.54
C ILE A 18 29.01 0.50 -26.16
N VAL A 19 29.65 0.98 -25.10
CA VAL A 19 29.28 0.61 -23.74
C VAL A 19 27.85 1.09 -23.40
N SER A 20 27.49 2.31 -23.80
CA SER A 20 26.13 2.82 -23.62
C SER A 20 25.08 1.93 -24.31
N LEU A 21 25.31 1.57 -25.56
CA LEU A 21 24.42 0.68 -26.33
C LEU A 21 24.29 -0.69 -25.66
N TRP A 22 25.41 -1.25 -25.16
CA TRP A 22 25.41 -2.53 -24.46
C TRP A 22 24.59 -2.47 -23.16
N LEU A 23 24.76 -1.43 -22.34
CA LEU A 23 24.01 -1.25 -21.12
C LEU A 23 22.52 -1.04 -21.40
N ASN A 24 22.18 -0.26 -22.43
CA ASN A 24 20.80 -0.06 -22.85
C ASN A 24 20.17 -1.37 -23.35
N TYR A 25 20.92 -2.20 -24.08
CA TYR A 25 20.43 -3.51 -24.49
C TYR A 25 20.14 -4.43 -23.30
N GLN A 26 21.05 -4.52 -22.33
CA GLN A 26 20.82 -5.29 -21.11
C GLN A 26 19.61 -4.80 -20.34
N ARG A 27 19.45 -3.47 -20.24
CA ARG A 27 18.30 -2.86 -19.58
C ARG A 27 17.00 -3.23 -20.31
N HIS A 28 16.97 -3.10 -21.62
CA HIS A 28 15.82 -3.44 -22.45
C HIS A 28 15.37 -4.89 -22.27
N GLU A 29 16.31 -5.84 -22.24
CA GLU A 29 16.03 -7.26 -21.99
C GLU A 29 15.35 -7.50 -20.63
N ILE A 30 15.75 -6.74 -19.60
CA ILE A 30 15.18 -6.85 -18.26
C ILE A 30 13.80 -6.18 -18.20
N GLU A 31 13.66 -5.04 -18.87
CA GLU A 31 12.37 -4.32 -18.98
C GLU A 31 11.32 -5.17 -19.70
N GLN A 32 11.68 -5.86 -20.77
CA GLN A 32 10.77 -6.76 -21.50
C GLN A 32 10.28 -7.94 -20.65
N ARG A 33 11.10 -8.42 -19.69
CA ARG A 33 10.70 -9.49 -18.78
C ARG A 33 9.78 -9.01 -17.64
N ASN A 34 9.73 -7.71 -17.41
CA ASN A 34 8.87 -7.09 -16.42
C ASN A 34 7.48 -6.83 -17.02
N ASP A 35 6.79 -7.92 -17.39
CA ASP A 35 5.55 -7.94 -18.16
C ASP A 35 4.28 -8.21 -17.34
N THR A 36 4.39 -8.22 -16.00
CA THR A 36 3.25 -8.52 -15.13
C THR A 36 2.77 -7.28 -14.38
N VAL A 37 1.48 -6.99 -14.50
CA VAL A 37 0.79 -5.87 -13.87
C VAL A 37 -0.18 -6.38 -12.80
N GLU A 38 -0.12 -5.80 -11.63
CA GLU A 38 -0.99 -6.09 -10.49
C GLU A 38 -2.17 -5.11 -10.44
N MET A 39 -3.38 -5.64 -10.62
CA MET A 39 -4.62 -4.88 -10.54
C MET A 39 -5.10 -4.93 -9.09
N ALA A 40 -4.91 -3.83 -8.35
CA ALA A 40 -5.15 -3.77 -6.91
C ALA A 40 -6.34 -2.88 -6.57
N MET A 41 -7.21 -3.32 -5.67
CA MET A 41 -8.33 -2.54 -5.11
C MET A 41 -8.37 -2.66 -3.60
N GLU A 42 -8.86 -1.62 -2.92
CA GLU A 42 -9.04 -1.62 -1.46
C GLU A 42 -10.14 -2.63 -1.06
N TYR A 43 -9.83 -3.52 -0.12
CA TYR A 43 -10.83 -4.44 0.44
C TYR A 43 -12.04 -3.66 0.99
N GLU A 44 -11.78 -2.64 1.78
CA GLU A 44 -12.79 -1.76 2.35
C GLU A 44 -13.65 -1.04 1.30
N GLY A 45 -13.05 -0.68 0.15
CA GLY A 45 -13.79 -0.10 -0.97
C GLY A 45 -14.85 -1.06 -1.53
N LEU A 46 -14.54 -2.36 -1.57
CA LEU A 46 -15.49 -3.40 -1.99
C LEU A 46 -16.55 -3.68 -0.93
N GLU A 47 -16.19 -3.64 0.36
CA GLU A 47 -17.19 -3.68 1.45
C GLU A 47 -18.17 -2.51 1.37
N HIS A 48 -17.67 -1.30 1.09
CA HIS A 48 -18.54 -0.13 0.93
C HIS A 48 -19.53 -0.30 -0.24
N ILE A 49 -19.08 -0.85 -1.38
CA ILE A 49 -19.97 -1.15 -2.52
C ILE A 49 -21.03 -2.17 -2.10
N ALA A 50 -20.63 -3.26 -1.45
CA ALA A 50 -21.55 -4.30 -0.99
C ALA A 50 -22.62 -3.73 -0.05
N ASN A 51 -22.20 -2.94 0.94
CA ASN A 51 -23.10 -2.32 1.92
C ASN A 51 -24.03 -1.28 1.26
N TRP A 52 -23.53 -0.47 0.35
CA TRP A 52 -24.29 0.56 -0.34
C TRP A 52 -25.40 -0.04 -1.23
N GLU A 53 -25.05 -1.09 -1.99
CA GLU A 53 -25.98 -1.75 -2.88
C GLU A 53 -26.83 -2.81 -2.18
N GLY A 54 -26.61 -3.08 -0.89
CA GLY A 54 -27.32 -4.12 -0.14
C GLY A 54 -26.98 -5.53 -0.62
N LEU A 55 -25.79 -5.76 -1.14
CA LEU A 55 -25.34 -7.03 -1.71
C LEU A 55 -24.45 -7.81 -0.75
N SER A 56 -24.35 -9.11 -1.00
CA SER A 56 -23.35 -9.94 -0.34
C SER A 56 -21.95 -9.52 -0.73
N LEU A 57 -21.05 -9.30 0.25
CA LEU A 57 -19.64 -9.06 -0.03
C LEU A 57 -19.00 -10.19 -0.86
N ASN A 58 -19.46 -11.43 -0.69
CA ASN A 58 -18.97 -12.56 -1.45
C ASN A 58 -19.26 -12.42 -2.96
N ASP A 59 -20.44 -11.94 -3.32
CA ASP A 59 -20.83 -11.73 -4.71
C ASP A 59 -20.03 -10.57 -5.33
N VAL A 60 -19.82 -9.51 -4.57
CA VAL A 60 -18.99 -8.37 -4.97
C VAL A 60 -17.54 -8.80 -5.21
N LEU A 61 -16.94 -9.55 -4.28
CA LEU A 61 -15.59 -10.08 -4.42
C LEU A 61 -15.46 -11.01 -5.65
N ALA A 62 -16.41 -11.92 -5.85
CA ALA A 62 -16.43 -12.80 -7.02
C ALA A 62 -16.54 -12.02 -8.33
N GLY A 63 -17.38 -10.98 -8.36
CA GLY A 63 -17.54 -10.08 -9.51
C GLY A 63 -16.23 -9.37 -9.87
N PHE A 64 -15.57 -8.74 -8.91
CA PHE A 64 -14.30 -8.04 -9.13
C PHE A 64 -13.16 -9.00 -9.49
N LYS A 65 -13.13 -10.20 -8.93
CA LYS A 65 -12.17 -11.23 -9.34
C LYS A 65 -12.32 -11.55 -10.82
N LYS A 66 -13.57 -11.74 -11.29
CA LYS A 66 -13.88 -11.99 -12.69
C LYS A 66 -13.57 -10.79 -13.59
N ALA A 67 -13.74 -9.57 -13.09
CA ALA A 67 -13.41 -8.35 -13.82
C ALA A 67 -11.90 -8.08 -13.97
N GLY A 68 -11.03 -8.90 -13.35
CA GLY A 68 -9.58 -8.82 -13.54
C GLY A 68 -8.79 -8.26 -12.34
N VAL A 69 -9.42 -7.98 -11.21
CA VAL A 69 -8.69 -7.65 -9.96
C VAL A 69 -7.84 -8.83 -9.55
N THR A 70 -6.55 -8.60 -9.34
CA THR A 70 -5.62 -9.64 -8.92
C THR A 70 -5.34 -9.62 -7.43
N SER A 71 -5.39 -8.44 -6.82
CA SER A 71 -4.96 -8.23 -5.44
C SER A 71 -5.91 -7.31 -4.67
N LEU A 72 -6.11 -7.61 -3.38
CA LEU A 72 -6.82 -6.72 -2.47
C LEU A 72 -5.82 -6.02 -1.55
N VAL A 73 -6.02 -4.71 -1.38
CA VAL A 73 -5.24 -3.89 -0.48
C VAL A 73 -5.90 -3.89 0.89
N VAL A 74 -5.16 -4.35 1.91
CA VAL A 74 -5.61 -4.44 3.29
C VAL A 74 -4.86 -3.42 4.15
N PHE A 75 -5.63 -2.59 4.86
CA PHE A 75 -5.15 -1.60 5.81
C PHE A 75 -5.18 -2.13 7.24
N ASP A 76 -4.63 -1.34 8.15
CA ASP A 76 -4.88 -1.56 9.58
C ASP A 76 -6.37 -1.42 9.89
N THR A 77 -6.82 -2.23 10.85
CA THR A 77 -8.17 -2.08 11.41
C THR A 77 -8.21 -0.93 12.44
N THR A 78 -9.43 -0.57 12.84
CA THR A 78 -9.68 0.32 13.98
C THR A 78 -10.81 -0.27 14.81
N LEU A 79 -10.95 0.14 16.07
CA LEU A 79 -12.09 -0.29 16.88
C LEU A 79 -13.41 0.12 16.23
N GLU A 80 -13.49 1.31 15.65
CA GLU A 80 -14.68 1.79 14.95
C GLU A 80 -15.05 0.89 13.77
N LYS A 81 -14.08 0.51 12.92
CA LYS A 81 -14.31 -0.39 11.78
C LYS A 81 -14.80 -1.77 12.24
N LEU A 82 -14.15 -2.35 13.24
CA LEU A 82 -14.50 -3.66 13.78
C LEU A 82 -15.83 -3.66 14.53
N ASN A 83 -16.20 -2.53 15.12
CA ASN A 83 -17.51 -2.34 15.73
C ASN A 83 -18.62 -2.22 14.68
N ASN A 84 -18.37 -1.47 13.61
CA ASN A 84 -19.33 -1.26 12.52
C ASN A 84 -19.65 -2.56 11.75
N ASN A 85 -18.67 -3.46 11.61
CA ASN A 85 -18.89 -4.77 10.97
C ASN A 85 -19.35 -5.86 11.95
N GLY A 86 -19.49 -5.54 13.25
CA GLY A 86 -19.98 -6.45 14.28
C GLY A 86 -18.98 -7.49 14.78
N SER A 87 -17.71 -7.43 14.36
CA SER A 87 -16.67 -8.38 14.81
C SER A 87 -16.41 -8.25 16.32
N ILE A 88 -16.43 -7.03 16.82
CA ILE A 88 -16.39 -6.66 18.23
C ILE A 88 -17.56 -5.75 18.57
N VAL A 89 -17.76 -5.48 19.86
CA VAL A 89 -18.59 -4.38 20.32
C VAL A 89 -17.69 -3.43 21.10
N ALA A 90 -17.62 -2.18 20.64
CA ALA A 90 -16.82 -1.14 21.27
C ALA A 90 -17.70 0.10 21.52
N VAL A 91 -17.67 0.61 22.75
CA VAL A 91 -18.47 1.78 23.17
C VAL A 91 -17.63 2.68 24.07
N THR A 92 -17.94 3.97 24.07
CA THR A 92 -17.33 4.90 25.01
C THR A 92 -18.00 4.80 26.37
N GLY A 93 -17.28 5.12 27.44
CA GLY A 93 -17.87 5.18 28.78
C GLY A 93 -18.99 6.22 28.89
N GLU A 94 -18.87 7.31 28.13
CA GLU A 94 -19.90 8.33 28.05
C GLU A 94 -21.21 7.79 27.45
N GLU A 95 -21.11 7.02 26.35
CA GLU A 95 -22.27 6.36 25.74
C GLU A 95 -22.95 5.36 26.67
N LEU A 96 -22.13 4.56 27.40
CA LEU A 96 -22.66 3.61 28.39
C LEU A 96 -23.43 4.31 29.51
N LEU A 97 -22.86 5.41 30.06
CA LEU A 97 -23.51 6.16 31.13
C LEU A 97 -24.75 6.85 30.64
N LYS A 98 -24.74 7.45 29.46
CA LYS A 98 -25.94 8.08 28.85
C LYS A 98 -27.01 7.03 28.56
N GLY A 99 -26.65 5.89 28.00
CA GLY A 99 -27.58 4.79 27.73
C GLY A 99 -28.25 4.28 29.02
N SER A 100 -27.48 4.09 30.09
CA SER A 100 -28.01 3.70 31.40
C SER A 100 -28.94 4.77 32.01
N ALA A 101 -28.56 6.04 31.91
CA ALA A 101 -29.42 7.16 32.39
C ALA A 101 -30.76 7.24 31.64
N LEU A 102 -30.83 6.73 30.42
CA LEU A 102 -32.05 6.64 29.62
C LEU A 102 -32.81 5.31 29.84
N GLY A 103 -32.42 4.52 30.82
CA GLY A 103 -33.07 3.25 31.17
C GLY A 103 -32.58 2.02 30.40
N GLY A 104 -31.45 2.14 29.68
CA GLY A 104 -30.82 1.00 29.04
C GLY A 104 -30.12 0.06 30.05
N ASP A 105 -30.14 -1.25 29.81
CA ASP A 105 -29.53 -2.28 30.67
C ASP A 105 -28.02 -2.44 30.42
N GLY A 106 -27.45 -1.73 29.46
CA GLY A 106 -26.04 -1.84 29.07
C GLY A 106 -25.68 -3.09 28.26
N GLY A 107 -26.61 -4.01 28.04
CA GLY A 107 -26.38 -5.23 27.24
C GLY A 107 -25.16 -6.02 27.69
N LYS A 108 -24.20 -6.27 26.81
CA LYS A 108 -22.94 -6.97 27.13
C LYS A 108 -22.08 -6.26 28.18
N PHE A 109 -22.28 -4.97 28.41
CA PHE A 109 -21.56 -4.16 29.39
C PHE A 109 -22.29 -3.98 30.72
N ALA A 110 -23.44 -4.65 30.91
CA ALA A 110 -24.20 -4.62 32.15
C ALA A 110 -23.35 -4.89 33.42
N PRO A 111 -22.38 -5.83 33.43
CA PRO A 111 -21.52 -6.04 34.61
C PRO A 111 -20.74 -4.79 35.01
N VAL A 112 -20.19 -4.04 34.05
CA VAL A 112 -19.38 -2.83 34.31
C VAL A 112 -20.25 -1.70 34.84
N LEU A 113 -21.49 -1.57 34.31
CA LEU A 113 -22.48 -0.59 34.78
C LEU A 113 -22.95 -0.89 36.19
N SER A 114 -23.26 -2.17 36.50
CA SER A 114 -23.76 -2.59 37.82
C SER A 114 -22.73 -2.39 38.92
N GLU A 115 -21.44 -2.54 38.62
CA GLU A 115 -20.35 -2.29 39.55
C GLU A 115 -20.03 -0.81 39.76
N GLY A 116 -20.59 0.08 38.91
CA GLY A 116 -20.37 1.52 39.00
C GLY A 116 -18.96 1.98 38.66
N ILE A 117 -18.22 1.17 37.90
CA ILE A 117 -16.78 1.42 37.60
C ILE A 117 -16.58 2.08 36.24
N VAL A 118 -17.64 2.52 35.57
CA VAL A 118 -17.54 3.13 34.22
C VAL A 118 -16.83 4.47 34.28
N VAL A 119 -15.75 4.60 33.52
CA VAL A 119 -14.98 5.84 33.33
C VAL A 119 -15.45 6.51 32.05
N PRO A 120 -15.96 7.76 32.08
CA PRO A 120 -16.49 8.43 30.87
C PRO A 120 -15.52 8.50 29.71
N ASN A 121 -14.24 8.80 29.99
CA ASN A 121 -13.17 8.94 28.98
C ASN A 121 -12.45 7.63 28.67
N ALA A 122 -13.06 6.48 28.94
CA ALA A 122 -12.55 5.18 28.54
C ALA A 122 -13.35 4.61 27.37
N VAL A 123 -12.78 3.66 26.67
CA VAL A 123 -13.46 2.81 25.68
C VAL A 123 -13.56 1.40 26.25
N TYR A 124 -14.72 0.81 26.14
CA TYR A 124 -15.00 -0.56 26.57
C TYR A 124 -15.18 -1.45 25.34
N VAL A 125 -14.45 -2.55 25.30
CA VAL A 125 -14.46 -3.48 24.16
C VAL A 125 -14.78 -4.88 24.63
N THR A 126 -15.66 -5.56 23.90
CA THR A 126 -15.98 -6.97 24.13
C THR A 126 -16.19 -7.70 22.82
N VAL A 127 -16.35 -9.02 22.87
CA VAL A 127 -16.60 -9.84 21.70
C VAL A 127 -17.91 -9.45 21.00
N GLY A 128 -17.85 -9.31 19.68
CA GLY A 128 -19.03 -9.26 18.82
C GLY A 128 -19.39 -10.65 18.30
N THR A 129 -18.93 -10.95 17.09
CA THR A 129 -19.12 -12.24 16.42
C THR A 129 -17.88 -13.13 16.45
N SER A 130 -16.68 -12.59 16.76
CA SER A 130 -15.39 -13.30 16.66
C SER A 130 -14.48 -13.09 17.87
N TYR A 131 -14.24 -14.15 18.62
CA TYR A 131 -13.23 -14.16 19.70
C TYR A 131 -11.81 -14.04 19.17
N ASP A 132 -11.53 -14.58 17.98
CA ASP A 132 -10.22 -14.46 17.34
C ASP A 132 -9.89 -13.01 17.06
N VAL A 133 -10.86 -12.22 16.56
CA VAL A 133 -10.69 -10.79 16.32
C VAL A 133 -10.51 -10.04 17.64
N LEU A 134 -11.27 -10.36 18.68
CA LEU A 134 -11.08 -9.74 20.00
C LEU A 134 -9.66 -9.97 20.51
N THR A 135 -9.14 -11.20 20.42
CA THR A 135 -7.77 -11.54 20.82
C THR A 135 -6.75 -10.71 20.04
N GLU A 136 -6.93 -10.56 18.75
CA GLU A 136 -6.08 -9.73 17.90
C GLU A 136 -6.11 -8.26 18.32
N VAL A 137 -7.28 -7.73 18.59
CA VAL A 137 -7.49 -6.35 19.08
C VAL A 137 -6.77 -6.14 20.40
N VAL A 138 -6.87 -7.08 21.34
CA VAL A 138 -6.18 -6.98 22.66
C VAL A 138 -4.67 -6.92 22.49
N GLU A 139 -4.10 -7.78 21.64
CA GLU A 139 -2.66 -7.76 21.34
C GLU A 139 -2.23 -6.40 20.77
N ASP A 140 -2.98 -5.87 19.79
CA ASP A 140 -2.67 -4.59 19.14
C ASP A 140 -2.81 -3.40 20.10
N LEU A 141 -3.84 -3.42 20.93
CA LEU A 141 -4.02 -2.40 21.99
C LEU A 141 -2.88 -2.40 22.99
N TYR A 142 -2.40 -3.60 23.42
CA TYR A 142 -1.22 -3.69 24.27
C TYR A 142 0.04 -3.14 23.61
N LEU A 143 0.26 -3.45 22.34
CA LEU A 143 1.41 -2.93 21.58
C LEU A 143 1.34 -1.41 21.41
N ARG A 144 0.14 -0.85 21.30
CA ARG A 144 -0.07 0.56 21.06
C ARG A 144 -0.06 1.42 22.31
N TYR A 145 -0.77 0.97 23.35
CA TYR A 145 -1.03 1.78 24.54
C TYR A 145 -0.26 1.33 25.78
N GLY A 146 0.32 0.12 25.73
CA GLY A 146 0.97 -0.46 26.91
C GLY A 146 -0.02 -1.02 27.92
N LYS A 147 0.51 -1.73 28.93
CA LYS A 147 -0.30 -2.41 29.95
C LYS A 147 -0.99 -1.45 30.91
N ASP A 148 -0.43 -0.27 31.11
CA ASP A 148 -0.90 0.68 32.12
C ASP A 148 -2.24 1.35 31.74
N ARG A 149 -2.59 1.31 30.46
CA ARG A 149 -3.83 1.88 29.93
C ARG A 149 -4.92 0.87 29.64
N LEU A 150 -4.61 -0.42 29.72
CA LEU A 150 -5.56 -1.49 29.49
C LEU A 150 -5.78 -2.29 30.75
N ARG A 151 -7.03 -2.59 31.06
CA ARG A 151 -7.40 -3.54 32.10
C ARG A 151 -8.57 -4.41 31.67
N ILE A 152 -8.57 -5.65 32.09
CA ILE A 152 -9.72 -6.53 31.98
C ILE A 152 -10.63 -6.19 33.16
N VAL A 153 -11.82 -5.69 32.87
CA VAL A 153 -12.80 -5.26 33.90
C VAL A 153 -13.87 -6.32 34.14
N ASN A 154 -14.03 -7.26 33.23
CA ASN A 154 -14.87 -8.46 33.38
C ASN A 154 -14.30 -9.62 32.58
N ASN A 155 -14.44 -10.85 33.07
CA ASN A 155 -13.90 -12.04 32.40
C ASN A 155 -14.92 -12.77 31.54
N GLU A 156 -16.20 -12.76 31.91
CA GLU A 156 -17.29 -13.46 31.20
C GLU A 156 -18.57 -12.59 31.16
N PRO A 157 -18.88 -11.94 30.02
CA PRO A 157 -18.05 -11.83 28.82
C PRO A 157 -16.76 -11.04 29.10
N GLN A 158 -15.69 -11.36 28.36
CA GLN A 158 -14.46 -10.58 28.49
C GLN A 158 -14.70 -9.14 28.06
N ILE A 159 -14.49 -8.20 28.99
CA ILE A 159 -14.61 -6.75 28.76
C ILE A 159 -13.27 -6.12 29.07
N ILE A 160 -12.75 -5.39 28.10
CA ILE A 160 -11.49 -4.66 28.18
C ILE A 160 -11.80 -3.17 28.23
N GLU A 161 -11.25 -2.50 29.23
CA GLU A 161 -11.26 -1.04 29.35
C GLU A 161 -9.95 -0.47 28.84
N ILE A 162 -10.04 0.53 28.00
CA ILE A 162 -8.90 1.27 27.47
C ILE A 162 -9.03 2.73 27.93
N LEU A 163 -8.08 3.17 28.75
CA LEU A 163 -8.01 4.56 29.20
C LEU A 163 -7.41 5.44 28.10
N GLY A 164 -8.11 6.46 27.70
CA GLY A 164 -7.64 7.40 26.68
C GLY A 164 -8.78 8.19 26.04
N ASN A 165 -8.42 9.17 25.24
CA ASN A 165 -9.42 9.96 24.52
C ASN A 165 -10.09 9.09 23.44
N PRO A 166 -11.40 8.85 23.52
CA PRO A 166 -12.12 8.02 22.57
C PRO A 166 -12.31 8.67 21.20
N MET A 167 -12.11 9.98 21.08
CA MET A 167 -12.38 10.74 19.85
C MET A 167 -11.14 11.48 19.35
N VAL A 168 -11.08 11.75 18.04
CA VAL A 168 -10.14 12.72 17.46
C VAL A 168 -10.57 14.11 17.89
N ILE A 169 -9.67 14.85 18.55
CA ILE A 169 -10.04 16.11 19.22
C ILE A 169 -10.30 17.23 18.24
N THR A 170 -9.64 17.34 17.11
CA THR A 170 -9.96 18.32 16.05
C THR A 170 -9.26 18.02 14.71
N GLU A 171 -9.88 18.45 13.60
CA GLU A 171 -9.28 18.47 12.27
C GLU A 171 -8.13 19.49 12.14
N GLU A 172 -8.11 20.51 13.01
CA GLU A 172 -7.12 21.59 12.98
C GLU A 172 -5.76 21.18 13.55
N ASN A 173 -5.72 20.17 14.41
CA ASN A 173 -4.48 19.64 14.94
C ASN A 173 -3.96 18.49 14.07
N TYR A 174 -3.26 18.85 13.02
CA TYR A 174 -2.60 17.91 12.10
C TYR A 174 -1.63 16.91 12.79
N ASP A 175 -1.12 17.27 13.96
CA ASP A 175 -0.29 16.44 14.82
C ASP A 175 -1.07 15.72 15.93
N SER A 176 -2.41 15.86 15.98
CA SER A 176 -3.23 15.18 16.97
C SER A 176 -3.22 13.67 16.73
N LYS A 177 -2.91 12.90 17.79
CA LYS A 177 -3.01 11.46 17.75
C LYS A 177 -4.49 11.07 17.62
N PRO A 178 -4.84 10.11 16.74
CA PRO A 178 -6.21 9.65 16.64
C PRO A 178 -6.70 9.14 17.98
N GLY A 179 -7.97 9.35 18.28
CA GLY A 179 -8.62 8.78 19.46
C GLY A 179 -8.59 7.25 19.44
N VAL A 180 -8.91 6.64 20.57
CA VAL A 180 -8.84 5.18 20.73
C VAL A 180 -9.69 4.44 19.71
N MET A 181 -10.88 4.96 19.38
CA MET A 181 -11.79 4.33 18.41
C MET A 181 -11.24 4.31 16.97
N GLN A 182 -10.49 5.35 16.59
CA GLN A 182 -10.00 5.55 15.22
C GLN A 182 -8.50 5.25 15.07
N ALA A 183 -7.84 4.90 16.16
CA ALA A 183 -6.41 4.56 16.12
C ALA A 183 -6.18 3.31 15.27
N PRO A 184 -5.22 3.34 14.33
CA PRO A 184 -4.83 2.13 13.60
C PRO A 184 -4.36 1.07 14.59
N LEU A 185 -4.87 -0.13 14.46
CA LEU A 185 -4.45 -1.31 15.22
C LEU A 185 -3.49 -2.15 14.35
N GLY A 186 -3.78 -3.42 14.13
CA GLY A 186 -3.02 -4.27 13.22
C GLY A 186 -3.80 -4.63 11.97
N LEU A 187 -3.14 -5.33 11.05
CA LEU A 187 -3.77 -5.87 9.84
C LEU A 187 -4.84 -6.92 10.21
N SER A 188 -5.96 -6.91 9.50
CA SER A 188 -7.03 -7.91 9.67
C SER A 188 -6.63 -9.26 9.10
N THR A 189 -6.47 -10.25 9.96
CA THR A 189 -6.25 -11.64 9.53
C THR A 189 -7.48 -12.18 8.78
N GLU A 190 -8.68 -11.75 9.16
CA GLU A 190 -9.94 -12.18 8.55
C GLU A 190 -10.06 -11.65 7.12
N GLU A 191 -9.82 -10.36 6.87
CA GLU A 191 -9.84 -9.79 5.52
C GLU A 191 -8.84 -10.47 4.60
N MET A 192 -7.61 -10.70 5.09
CA MET A 192 -6.59 -11.41 4.31
C MET A 192 -6.99 -12.87 4.01
N ARG A 193 -7.61 -13.60 4.96
CA ARG A 193 -8.14 -14.94 4.73
C ARG A 193 -9.27 -14.94 3.71
N LYS A 194 -10.15 -13.96 3.79
CA LYS A 194 -11.25 -13.80 2.83
C LYS A 194 -10.74 -13.49 1.45
N ALA A 195 -9.76 -12.58 1.32
CA ALA A 195 -9.08 -12.34 0.05
C ALA A 195 -8.51 -13.63 -0.56
N LYS A 196 -7.80 -14.42 0.24
CA LYS A 196 -7.28 -15.74 -0.17
C LYS A 196 -8.38 -16.70 -0.63
N ALA A 197 -9.49 -16.78 0.10
CA ALA A 197 -10.60 -17.68 -0.22
C ALA A 197 -11.21 -17.40 -1.60
N PHE A 198 -11.19 -16.15 -2.04
CA PHE A 198 -11.61 -15.72 -3.38
C PHE A 198 -10.49 -15.71 -4.42
N GLY A 199 -9.31 -16.21 -4.08
CA GLY A 199 -8.17 -16.34 -4.99
C GLY A 199 -7.46 -15.02 -5.31
N PHE A 200 -7.60 -14.00 -4.46
CA PHE A 200 -6.83 -12.78 -4.55
C PHE A 200 -5.47 -12.92 -3.88
N ASN A 201 -4.49 -12.21 -4.41
CA ASN A 201 -3.30 -11.84 -3.65
C ASN A 201 -3.65 -10.68 -2.69
N VAL A 202 -2.72 -10.37 -1.80
CA VAL A 202 -2.88 -9.26 -0.85
C VAL A 202 -1.69 -8.29 -0.98
N ILE A 203 -1.99 -7.01 -0.97
CA ILE A 203 -1.04 -5.93 -0.72
C ILE A 203 -1.37 -5.35 0.63
N VAL A 204 -0.40 -5.25 1.54
CA VAL A 204 -0.63 -4.69 2.87
C VAL A 204 -0.21 -3.23 2.96
N ARG A 205 -0.99 -2.43 3.69
CA ARG A 205 -0.73 -1.00 3.92
C ARG A 205 -0.82 -0.61 5.38
N PRO A 206 0.00 -1.20 6.26
CA PRO A 206 0.03 -0.80 7.67
C PRO A 206 0.62 0.60 7.83
N MET A 207 0.12 1.34 8.83
CA MET A 207 0.64 2.65 9.22
C MET A 207 1.84 2.50 10.16
N ASN A 208 2.80 3.42 10.01
CA ASN A 208 3.80 3.63 11.06
C ASN A 208 3.17 4.39 12.22
N TYR A 209 3.47 4.03 13.46
CA TYR A 209 3.08 4.78 14.65
C TYR A 209 4.18 4.73 15.71
N LEU A 210 4.46 5.87 16.31
CA LEU A 210 5.53 6.04 17.25
C LEU A 210 5.05 5.87 18.72
N PRO A 211 5.93 5.38 19.59
CA PRO A 211 7.26 4.85 19.30
C PRO A 211 7.18 3.50 18.57
N ASN A 212 7.99 3.35 17.53
CA ASN A 212 8.09 2.09 16.79
C ASN A 212 9.14 1.18 17.47
N ASP A 213 8.99 -0.14 17.32
CA ASP A 213 9.91 -1.15 17.83
C ASP A 213 9.82 -2.46 17.02
N TYR A 214 10.68 -3.41 17.38
CA TYR A 214 10.71 -4.72 16.74
C TYR A 214 9.41 -5.50 16.91
N ASP A 215 8.71 -5.38 18.04
CA ASP A 215 7.52 -6.17 18.34
C ASP A 215 6.33 -5.70 17.51
N LYS A 216 6.19 -4.40 17.27
CA LYS A 216 5.19 -3.83 16.36
C LYS A 216 5.40 -4.30 14.92
N ILE A 217 6.64 -4.26 14.43
CA ILE A 217 6.95 -4.78 13.09
C ILE A 217 6.70 -6.30 13.04
N ARG A 218 7.11 -7.06 14.07
CA ARG A 218 6.84 -8.51 14.14
C ARG A 218 5.34 -8.82 14.12
N SER A 219 4.51 -8.00 14.76
CA SER A 219 3.05 -8.24 14.78
C SER A 219 2.45 -8.20 13.40
N ILE A 220 2.88 -7.26 12.52
CA ILE A 220 2.46 -7.18 11.12
C ILE A 220 2.71 -8.52 10.43
N PHE A 221 3.93 -9.05 10.52
CA PHE A 221 4.29 -10.30 9.85
C PHE A 221 3.64 -11.53 10.48
N ARG A 222 3.40 -11.54 11.81
CA ARG A 222 2.60 -12.60 12.45
C ARG A 222 1.16 -12.65 11.91
N ARG A 223 0.54 -11.48 11.67
CA ARG A 223 -0.80 -11.40 11.06
C ARG A 223 -0.80 -11.96 9.65
N ILE A 224 0.20 -11.58 8.85
CA ILE A 224 0.40 -12.11 7.49
C ILE A 224 0.53 -13.63 7.53
N ASP A 225 1.44 -14.17 8.36
CA ASP A 225 1.67 -15.61 8.49
C ASP A 225 0.40 -16.35 8.98
N LYS A 226 -0.29 -15.80 9.99
CA LYS A 226 -1.54 -16.36 10.54
C LYS A 226 -2.67 -16.39 9.51
N SER A 227 -2.71 -15.42 8.59
CA SER A 227 -3.73 -15.37 7.53
C SER A 227 -3.53 -16.47 6.49
N GLY A 228 -2.27 -16.85 6.25
CA GLY A 228 -1.88 -17.77 5.18
C GLY A 228 -2.20 -17.24 3.78
N ALA A 229 -2.48 -15.94 3.65
CA ALA A 229 -2.71 -15.30 2.35
C ALA A 229 -1.41 -15.15 1.57
N ASN A 230 -1.52 -15.09 0.23
CA ASN A 230 -0.39 -14.77 -0.63
C ASN A 230 -0.20 -13.25 -0.64
N VAL A 231 0.67 -12.73 0.22
CA VAL A 231 0.96 -11.30 0.30
C VAL A 231 2.09 -10.97 -0.65
N THR A 232 1.77 -10.27 -1.75
CA THR A 232 2.68 -9.94 -2.84
C THR A 232 3.44 -8.64 -2.62
N GLY A 233 2.83 -7.70 -1.88
CA GLY A 233 3.39 -6.36 -1.78
C GLY A 233 3.10 -5.63 -0.47
N TYR A 234 3.89 -4.60 -0.26
CA TYR A 234 3.73 -3.58 0.77
C TYR A 234 3.68 -2.20 0.11
N ILE A 235 2.75 -1.38 0.49
CA ILE A 235 2.68 0.04 0.10
C ILE A 235 2.60 0.85 1.39
N GLY A 236 3.43 1.88 1.53
CA GLY A 236 3.39 2.75 2.71
C GLY A 236 2.02 3.43 2.88
N CYS A 237 1.64 3.66 4.13
CA CYS A 237 0.41 4.36 4.51
C CYS A 237 0.73 5.56 5.39
N GLY A 238 0.07 6.70 5.15
CA GLY A 238 0.33 7.93 5.88
C GLY A 238 1.59 8.65 5.42
N ARG A 239 2.31 9.27 6.35
CA ARG A 239 3.47 10.13 6.07
C ARG A 239 4.82 9.40 6.11
N GLU A 240 4.87 8.23 6.70
CA GLU A 240 6.09 7.49 7.02
C GLU A 240 5.96 6.04 6.61
N VAL A 241 7.05 5.44 6.14
CA VAL A 241 7.11 3.98 5.98
C VAL A 241 7.19 3.32 7.35
N VAL A 242 6.65 2.10 7.48
CA VAL A 242 6.78 1.34 8.72
C VAL A 242 8.26 1.10 9.05
N GLY A 243 8.61 1.38 10.29
CA GLY A 243 9.98 1.27 10.79
C GLY A 243 10.78 2.57 10.75
N TYR A 244 10.25 3.66 10.20
CA TYR A 244 10.88 4.97 10.27
C TYR A 244 10.83 5.52 11.72
N PRO A 245 11.90 6.17 12.22
CA PRO A 245 13.19 6.37 11.53
C PRO A 245 14.19 5.21 11.72
N ASP A 246 14.13 4.42 12.81
CA ASP A 246 15.27 3.62 13.30
C ASP A 246 15.22 2.14 12.88
N TYR A 247 14.07 1.65 12.40
CA TYR A 247 13.83 0.23 12.14
C TYR A 247 13.60 -0.08 10.65
N ILE A 248 13.90 0.84 9.73
CA ILE A 248 13.69 0.68 8.28
C ILE A 248 14.42 -0.56 7.75
N ALA A 249 15.68 -0.76 8.15
CA ALA A 249 16.46 -1.93 7.74
C ALA A 249 15.83 -3.25 8.19
N TYR A 250 15.25 -3.29 9.39
CA TYR A 250 14.55 -4.46 9.89
C TYR A 250 13.24 -4.73 9.12
N MET A 251 12.48 -3.67 8.84
CA MET A 251 11.28 -3.79 8.00
C MET A 251 11.63 -4.34 6.61
N ALA A 252 12.66 -3.78 5.94
CA ALA A 252 13.15 -4.27 4.65
C ALA A 252 13.58 -5.74 4.70
N HIS A 253 14.30 -6.15 5.77
CA HIS A 253 14.68 -7.55 5.96
C HIS A 253 13.46 -8.47 6.03
N LYS A 254 12.41 -8.07 6.74
CA LYS A 254 11.16 -8.83 6.86
C LYS A 254 10.43 -8.93 5.52
N LEU A 255 10.31 -7.82 4.79
CA LEU A 255 9.70 -7.79 3.46
C LEU A 255 10.44 -8.71 2.48
N LYS A 256 11.78 -8.62 2.44
CA LYS A 256 12.62 -9.49 1.59
C LYS A 256 12.45 -10.97 1.94
N LYS A 257 12.39 -11.30 3.25
CA LYS A 257 12.21 -12.68 3.71
C LYS A 257 10.88 -13.28 3.21
N GLN A 258 9.83 -12.49 3.10
CA GLN A 258 8.53 -12.91 2.59
C GLN A 258 8.37 -12.69 1.08
N ASN A 259 9.45 -12.36 0.39
CA ASN A 259 9.45 -12.14 -1.06
C ASN A 259 8.46 -11.06 -1.54
N MET A 260 8.18 -10.06 -0.70
CA MET A 260 7.26 -8.98 -1.01
C MET A 260 7.91 -7.88 -1.85
N THR A 261 7.12 -7.24 -2.69
CA THR A 261 7.53 -6.09 -3.51
C THR A 261 7.10 -4.79 -2.81
N PHE A 262 7.96 -3.78 -2.79
CA PHE A 262 7.62 -2.47 -2.27
C PHE A 262 6.98 -1.61 -3.36
N GLY A 263 5.71 -1.28 -3.21
CA GLY A 263 4.97 -0.39 -4.11
C GLY A 263 5.22 1.07 -3.76
N MET A 264 5.80 1.82 -4.69
CA MET A 264 6.06 3.26 -4.54
C MET A 264 5.04 4.05 -5.34
N VAL A 265 4.20 4.82 -4.65
CA VAL A 265 3.12 5.60 -5.28
C VAL A 265 3.69 6.78 -6.03
N GLU A 266 3.31 6.92 -7.29
CA GLU A 266 3.68 8.03 -8.14
C GLU A 266 2.97 9.32 -7.68
N HIS A 267 3.72 10.42 -7.64
CA HIS A 267 3.15 11.74 -7.35
C HIS A 267 2.31 12.22 -8.55
N TYR A 268 1.31 13.06 -8.29
CA TYR A 268 0.42 13.57 -9.36
C TYR A 268 1.16 14.34 -10.47
N THR A 269 2.34 14.91 -10.19
CA THR A 269 3.18 15.55 -11.22
C THR A 269 3.91 14.55 -12.12
N GLN A 270 3.89 13.25 -11.80
CA GLN A 270 4.53 12.15 -12.53
C GLN A 270 6.07 12.22 -12.60
N LEU A 271 6.69 13.23 -12.00
CA LEU A 271 8.14 13.44 -12.00
C LEU A 271 8.84 12.78 -10.82
N GLN A 272 8.11 12.46 -9.76
CA GLN A 272 8.63 11.91 -8.51
C GLN A 272 7.60 10.98 -7.85
N PHE A 273 8.00 10.34 -6.76
CA PHE A 273 7.08 9.59 -5.91
C PHE A 273 6.37 10.51 -4.91
N ALA A 274 5.22 10.08 -4.43
CA ALA A 274 4.52 10.75 -3.33
C ALA A 274 5.43 10.85 -2.10
N ALA A 275 5.48 12.03 -1.51
CA ALA A 275 6.36 12.29 -0.36
C ALA A 275 5.99 11.40 0.82
N MET A 276 6.97 10.67 1.34
CA MET A 276 6.85 9.80 2.50
C MET A 276 8.22 9.64 3.16
N ASP A 277 8.28 9.87 4.46
CA ASP A 277 9.53 9.73 5.21
C ASP A 277 9.98 8.27 5.22
N GLY A 278 11.27 8.06 4.98
CA GLY A 278 11.87 6.74 4.88
C GLY A 278 11.63 5.99 3.55
N LEU A 279 10.94 6.59 2.56
CA LEU A 279 10.63 5.95 1.29
C LEU A 279 11.87 5.44 0.54
N LEU A 280 12.82 6.35 0.29
CA LEU A 280 14.05 6.01 -0.44
C LEU A 280 15.00 5.11 0.37
N PRO A 281 15.24 5.35 1.67
CA PRO A 281 15.97 4.41 2.51
C PRO A 281 15.38 2.99 2.53
N LEU A 282 14.05 2.86 2.57
CA LEU A 282 13.42 1.54 2.48
C LEU A 282 13.66 0.88 1.13
N ALA A 283 13.52 1.62 0.02
CA ALA A 283 13.79 1.11 -1.32
C ALA A 283 15.24 0.62 -1.47
N GLU A 284 16.21 1.38 -0.91
CA GLU A 284 17.62 0.98 -0.90
C GLU A 284 17.84 -0.31 -0.11
N HIS A 285 17.30 -0.41 1.11
CA HIS A 285 17.38 -1.63 1.93
C HIS A 285 16.64 -2.83 1.32
N MET A 286 15.68 -2.59 0.42
CA MET A 286 15.00 -3.61 -0.38
C MET A 286 15.79 -4.04 -1.63
N ASP A 287 17.04 -3.57 -1.79
CA ASP A 287 17.85 -3.76 -3.00
C ASP A 287 17.09 -3.31 -4.27
N TYR A 288 16.25 -2.29 -4.15
CA TYR A 288 15.34 -1.77 -5.18
C TYR A 288 14.37 -2.81 -5.74
N ARG A 289 13.94 -3.76 -4.94
CA ARG A 289 12.79 -4.59 -5.25
C ARG A 289 11.51 -3.78 -5.08
N VAL A 290 11.28 -2.90 -6.03
CA VAL A 290 10.19 -1.92 -6.01
C VAL A 290 9.36 -2.00 -7.28
N ALA A 291 8.09 -1.61 -7.19
CA ALA A 291 7.20 -1.42 -8.33
C ALA A 291 6.59 -0.02 -8.27
N ARG A 292 6.52 0.65 -9.42
CA ARG A 292 5.79 1.92 -9.50
C ARG A 292 4.30 1.65 -9.42
N THR A 293 3.63 2.43 -8.57
CA THR A 293 2.20 2.33 -8.31
C THR A 293 1.52 3.59 -8.77
N TYR A 294 0.49 3.45 -9.61
CA TYR A 294 -0.36 4.56 -10.01
C TYR A 294 -1.71 4.50 -9.31
N ILE A 295 -2.16 5.65 -8.86
CA ILE A 295 -3.46 5.86 -8.22
C ILE A 295 -4.06 7.13 -8.80
N ILE A 296 -5.31 7.09 -9.21
CA ILE A 296 -6.08 8.33 -9.40
C ILE A 296 -6.53 8.80 -8.02
N ASP A 297 -6.14 10.03 -7.67
CA ASP A 297 -6.50 10.60 -6.37
C ASP A 297 -8.02 10.64 -6.17
N LYS A 298 -8.48 10.41 -4.94
CA LYS A 298 -9.92 10.36 -4.60
C LYS A 298 -10.65 11.67 -4.94
N ALA A 299 -10.01 12.79 -4.73
CA ALA A 299 -10.60 14.11 -5.03
C ALA A 299 -10.66 14.37 -6.54
N GLU A 300 -9.68 13.89 -7.30
CA GLU A 300 -9.68 13.91 -8.76
C GLU A 300 -10.76 12.97 -9.31
N GLN A 301 -10.80 11.72 -8.85
CA GLN A 301 -11.73 10.70 -9.36
C GLN A 301 -13.20 11.10 -9.18
N ARG A 302 -13.55 11.83 -8.11
CA ARG A 302 -14.91 12.36 -7.91
C ARG A 302 -15.37 13.31 -9.02
N LYS A 303 -14.43 13.92 -9.73
CA LYS A 303 -14.70 14.88 -10.82
C LYS A 303 -14.66 14.25 -12.19
N LEU A 304 -14.06 13.04 -12.32
CA LEU A 304 -13.90 12.35 -13.58
C LEU A 304 -15.12 11.51 -13.92
N LYS A 305 -15.46 11.49 -15.21
CA LYS A 305 -16.32 10.45 -15.79
C LYS A 305 -15.48 9.21 -16.11
N MET A 306 -16.13 8.05 -16.15
CA MET A 306 -15.46 6.78 -16.44
C MET A 306 -14.59 6.82 -17.72
N PRO A 307 -15.02 7.37 -18.88
CA PRO A 307 -14.16 7.45 -20.06
C PRO A 307 -12.90 8.30 -19.87
N GLU A 308 -12.98 9.32 -19.01
CA GLU A 308 -11.82 10.17 -18.68
C GLU A 308 -10.85 9.44 -17.75
N ALA A 309 -11.37 8.70 -16.77
CA ALA A 309 -10.56 7.86 -15.91
C ALA A 309 -9.86 6.75 -16.71
N LEU A 310 -10.55 6.09 -17.65
CA LEU A 310 -9.95 5.10 -18.55
C LEU A 310 -8.79 5.69 -19.36
N ARG A 311 -8.93 6.92 -19.87
CA ARG A 311 -7.82 7.60 -20.56
C ARG A 311 -6.62 7.88 -19.67
N ARG A 312 -6.82 8.04 -18.34
CA ARG A 312 -5.72 8.19 -17.39
C ARG A 312 -4.93 6.88 -17.20
N TRP A 313 -5.62 5.75 -17.26
CA TRP A 313 -4.99 4.43 -17.16
C TRP A 313 -4.31 4.03 -18.46
N ALA A 314 -4.83 4.50 -19.60
CA ALA A 314 -4.26 4.20 -20.90
C ALA A 314 -2.75 4.56 -20.93
N LEU A 315 -1.93 3.63 -21.42
CA LEU A 315 -0.48 3.79 -21.60
C LEU A 315 0.35 3.90 -20.30
N THR A 316 -0.25 3.87 -19.10
CA THR A 316 0.52 4.00 -17.85
C THR A 316 1.57 2.89 -17.67
N ASP A 317 1.20 1.68 -18.06
CA ASP A 317 2.05 0.49 -17.90
C ASP A 317 3.22 0.52 -18.91
N GLU A 318 3.00 1.08 -20.09
CA GLU A 318 3.98 1.17 -21.17
C GLU A 318 4.87 2.42 -21.02
N GLU A 319 4.29 3.61 -20.95
CA GLU A 319 5.05 4.86 -20.95
C GLU A 319 5.75 5.16 -19.61
N ARG A 320 5.13 4.78 -18.49
CA ARG A 320 5.62 5.11 -17.15
C ARG A 320 6.10 3.90 -16.35
N ASN A 321 6.06 2.71 -16.97
CA ASN A 321 6.45 1.46 -16.33
C ASN A 321 5.73 1.20 -15.00
N ILE A 322 4.43 1.52 -14.94
CA ILE A 322 3.58 1.18 -13.80
C ILE A 322 3.39 -0.33 -13.76
N ARG A 323 3.52 -0.93 -12.58
CA ARG A 323 3.32 -2.37 -12.37
C ARG A 323 2.30 -2.69 -11.27
N ILE A 324 1.83 -1.65 -10.58
CA ILE A 324 0.68 -1.76 -9.66
C ILE A 324 -0.34 -0.70 -10.09
N ASN A 325 -1.43 -1.15 -10.67
CA ASN A 325 -2.60 -0.33 -10.96
C ASN A 325 -3.51 -0.35 -9.74
N TYR A 326 -3.37 0.66 -8.87
CA TYR A 326 -4.14 0.78 -7.65
C TYR A 326 -5.44 1.53 -7.95
N ILE A 327 -6.50 0.78 -8.23
CA ILE A 327 -7.78 1.30 -8.70
C ILE A 327 -8.68 1.62 -7.52
N LYS A 328 -9.15 2.86 -7.46
CA LYS A 328 -10.20 3.26 -6.53
C LYS A 328 -11.57 3.17 -7.21
N PRO A 329 -12.60 2.63 -6.53
CA PRO A 329 -13.93 2.56 -7.12
C PRO A 329 -14.56 3.94 -7.24
N PHE A 330 -15.44 4.11 -8.23
CA PHE A 330 -16.41 5.19 -8.26
C PHE A 330 -17.46 4.93 -7.17
N MET A 331 -17.73 5.95 -6.35
CA MET A 331 -18.72 5.89 -5.27
C MET A 331 -19.97 6.73 -5.58
N ILE A 332 -20.06 7.23 -6.80
CA ILE A 332 -21.20 8.02 -7.29
C ILE A 332 -21.67 7.35 -8.59
N PRO A 333 -22.96 6.98 -8.68
CA PRO A 333 -23.53 6.42 -9.90
C PRO A 333 -23.33 7.34 -11.11
N GLN A 334 -23.09 6.77 -12.28
CA GLN A 334 -22.93 7.51 -13.51
C GLN A 334 -23.78 6.88 -14.63
N GLU A 335 -24.34 7.71 -15.48
CA GLU A 335 -25.06 7.27 -16.69
C GLU A 335 -26.25 6.31 -16.41
N GLY A 336 -26.87 6.43 -15.25
CA GLY A 336 -28.00 5.60 -14.85
C GLY A 336 -27.64 4.17 -14.45
N ARG A 337 -26.33 3.85 -14.33
CA ARG A 337 -25.84 2.56 -13.84
C ARG A 337 -25.68 2.59 -12.32
N ASP A 338 -25.88 1.46 -11.66
CA ASP A 338 -25.54 1.29 -10.27
C ASP A 338 -24.01 1.30 -10.04
N ILE A 339 -23.59 1.41 -8.80
CA ILE A 339 -22.17 1.51 -8.45
C ILE A 339 -21.42 0.23 -8.76
N LEU A 340 -22.02 -0.93 -8.54
CA LEU A 340 -21.39 -2.21 -8.80
C LEU A 340 -21.16 -2.41 -10.31
N GLU A 341 -22.20 -2.23 -11.14
CA GLU A 341 -22.11 -2.38 -12.59
C GLU A 341 -21.08 -1.42 -13.18
N LEU A 342 -21.13 -0.14 -12.77
CA LEU A 342 -20.17 0.87 -13.20
C LEU A 342 -18.73 0.47 -12.92
N ASN A 343 -18.44 -0.02 -11.72
CA ASN A 343 -17.10 -0.38 -11.33
C ASN A 343 -16.61 -1.70 -11.92
N LEU A 344 -17.48 -2.68 -12.12
CA LEU A 344 -17.11 -3.91 -12.82
C LEU A 344 -16.72 -3.63 -14.27
N ASP A 345 -17.49 -2.79 -14.98
CA ASP A 345 -17.18 -2.36 -16.34
C ASP A 345 -15.87 -1.54 -16.39
N TYR A 346 -15.68 -0.63 -15.43
CA TYR A 346 -14.48 0.17 -15.32
C TYR A 346 -13.22 -0.68 -15.16
N VAL A 347 -13.23 -1.61 -14.20
CA VAL A 347 -12.08 -2.48 -13.93
C VAL A 347 -11.82 -3.45 -15.08
N SER A 348 -12.88 -4.05 -15.65
CA SER A 348 -12.74 -4.95 -16.81
C SER A 348 -12.06 -4.25 -17.98
N LYS A 349 -12.48 -3.02 -18.31
CA LYS A 349 -11.86 -2.25 -19.40
C LYS A 349 -10.39 -1.92 -19.15
N ILE A 350 -10.00 -1.63 -17.91
CA ILE A 350 -8.58 -1.44 -17.58
C ILE A 350 -7.82 -2.75 -17.77
N ALA A 351 -8.37 -3.87 -17.26
CA ALA A 351 -7.74 -5.18 -17.37
C ALA A 351 -7.57 -5.62 -18.83
N ASP A 352 -8.61 -5.44 -19.66
CA ASP A 352 -8.58 -5.74 -21.08
C ASP A 352 -7.53 -4.90 -21.83
N ASP A 353 -7.42 -3.62 -21.48
CA ASP A 353 -6.45 -2.70 -22.08
C ASP A 353 -5.00 -3.08 -21.74
N VAL A 354 -4.75 -3.44 -20.48
CA VAL A 354 -3.45 -3.95 -20.00
C VAL A 354 -3.06 -5.24 -20.77
N GLN A 355 -4.00 -6.18 -20.90
CA GLN A 355 -3.74 -7.44 -21.62
C GLN A 355 -3.59 -7.26 -23.13
N ALA A 356 -4.36 -6.35 -23.74
CA ALA A 356 -4.26 -6.02 -25.16
C ALA A 356 -2.88 -5.48 -25.55
N ARG A 357 -2.14 -4.87 -24.58
CA ARG A 357 -0.76 -4.42 -24.75
C ARG A 357 0.30 -5.50 -24.49
N GLY A 358 -0.11 -6.73 -24.21
CA GLY A 358 0.78 -7.87 -24.00
C GLY A 358 1.24 -8.08 -22.57
N TYR A 359 0.72 -7.29 -21.61
CA TYR A 359 1.00 -7.52 -20.18
C TYR A 359 0.12 -8.65 -19.62
N LYS A 360 0.66 -9.35 -18.62
CA LYS A 360 -0.04 -10.37 -17.85
C LYS A 360 -0.60 -9.77 -16.57
N LEU A 361 -1.77 -10.23 -16.13
CA LEU A 361 -2.33 -9.86 -14.84
C LEU A 361 -1.82 -10.80 -13.74
N GLY A 362 -1.25 -10.24 -12.67
CA GLY A 362 -0.70 -11.02 -11.56
C GLY A 362 0.09 -10.15 -10.58
N PRO A 363 0.90 -10.74 -9.71
CA PRO A 363 1.79 -9.99 -8.82
C PRO A 363 2.70 -9.03 -9.61
N ALA A 364 2.93 -7.84 -9.07
CA ALA A 364 3.68 -6.80 -9.73
C ALA A 364 5.06 -7.28 -10.20
N GLY A 365 5.36 -7.06 -11.46
CA GLY A 365 6.68 -7.30 -12.02
C GLY A 365 7.73 -6.37 -11.39
N VAL A 366 8.96 -6.89 -11.28
CA VAL A 366 10.12 -6.15 -10.74
C VAL A 366 11.33 -6.33 -11.64
N PHE A 367 12.22 -5.34 -11.65
CA PHE A 367 13.47 -5.42 -12.40
C PHE A 367 14.44 -6.41 -11.73
N SER A 368 14.53 -7.61 -12.28
CA SER A 368 15.44 -8.67 -11.79
C SER A 368 16.31 -9.23 -12.89
N LYS A 369 17.60 -9.46 -12.59
CA LYS A 369 18.52 -10.13 -13.51
C LYS A 369 18.15 -11.58 -13.77
N ASN A 370 17.62 -12.27 -12.77
CA ASN A 370 17.31 -13.68 -12.84
C ASN A 370 15.83 -13.93 -12.57
N THR A 371 15.17 -14.61 -13.50
CA THR A 371 13.76 -14.98 -13.39
C THR A 371 13.56 -16.49 -13.28
N THR A 372 14.62 -17.30 -13.49
CA THR A 372 14.51 -18.76 -13.61
C THR A 372 14.25 -19.45 -12.28
N ASP A 373 14.76 -18.91 -11.17
CA ASP A 373 14.65 -19.52 -9.83
C ASP A 373 13.63 -18.84 -8.93
N GLY A 374 12.86 -17.87 -9.46
CA GLY A 374 11.94 -17.05 -8.68
C GLY A 374 12.61 -16.13 -7.63
N LYS A 375 13.96 -16.13 -7.59
CA LYS A 375 14.73 -15.29 -6.69
C LYS A 375 14.96 -13.92 -7.31
N PHE A 376 14.64 -12.89 -6.56
CA PHE A 376 14.97 -11.53 -6.95
C PHE A 376 16.49 -11.30 -6.91
N VAL A 377 17.04 -10.85 -8.02
CA VAL A 377 18.46 -10.42 -8.13
C VAL A 377 18.45 -9.02 -8.71
N PRO A 378 18.87 -8.00 -7.93
CA PRO A 378 18.80 -6.61 -8.38
C PRO A 378 19.62 -6.39 -9.65
N TYR A 379 19.11 -5.54 -10.55
CA TYR A 379 19.84 -5.11 -11.73
C TYR A 379 20.58 -3.82 -11.43
N PHE A 380 21.91 -3.92 -11.35
CA PHE A 380 22.79 -2.76 -11.38
C PHE A 380 23.85 -2.99 -12.44
N PRO A 381 24.16 -1.97 -13.28
CA PRO A 381 25.32 -2.04 -14.16
C PRO A 381 26.58 -2.23 -13.31
N GLU A 382 27.45 -3.13 -13.71
CA GLU A 382 28.75 -3.28 -13.04
C GLU A 382 29.50 -1.95 -13.13
N ARG A 383 30.05 -1.49 -12.01
CA ARG A 383 30.75 -0.20 -11.94
C ARG A 383 31.88 -0.06 -12.96
N ALA A 384 32.53 -1.17 -13.34
CA ALA A 384 33.56 -1.18 -14.37
C ALA A 384 33.05 -0.67 -15.73
N TRP A 385 31.80 -0.92 -16.10
CA TRP A 385 31.21 -0.44 -17.35
C TRP A 385 30.83 1.04 -17.32
N LEU A 386 30.75 1.66 -16.14
CA LEU A 386 30.48 3.08 -15.99
C LEU A 386 31.73 3.93 -16.23
N VAL A 387 32.92 3.36 -16.09
CA VAL A 387 34.19 4.08 -16.27
C VAL A 387 34.35 4.64 -17.69
N PRO A 388 34.19 3.84 -18.78
CA PRO A 388 34.26 4.38 -20.13
C PRO A 388 33.23 5.49 -20.40
N LEU A 389 32.03 5.40 -19.83
CA LEU A 389 31.01 6.44 -19.95
C LEU A 389 31.42 7.73 -19.25
N ALA A 390 32.00 7.63 -18.04
CA ALA A 390 32.47 8.78 -17.28
C ALA A 390 33.58 9.56 -18.01
N PHE A 391 34.39 8.88 -18.83
CA PHE A 391 35.38 9.55 -19.68
C PHE A 391 34.79 10.06 -21.00
N ALA A 392 33.89 9.32 -21.64
CA ALA A 392 33.33 9.68 -22.93
C ALA A 392 32.42 10.92 -22.87
N ILE A 393 31.63 11.09 -21.80
CA ILE A 393 30.68 12.22 -21.67
C ILE A 393 31.39 13.59 -21.66
N PRO A 394 32.39 13.86 -20.80
CA PRO A 394 33.10 15.15 -20.81
C PRO A 394 33.85 15.40 -22.12
N VAL A 395 34.44 14.33 -22.69
CA VAL A 395 35.18 14.44 -23.96
C VAL A 395 34.24 14.80 -25.11
N SER A 396 33.07 14.17 -25.20
CA SER A 396 32.09 14.49 -26.23
C SER A 396 31.58 15.92 -26.10
N TYR A 397 31.26 16.36 -24.88
CA TYR A 397 30.79 17.70 -24.60
C TYR A 397 31.81 18.77 -24.95
N THR A 398 33.06 18.62 -24.53
CA THR A 398 34.13 19.58 -24.81
C THR A 398 34.49 19.63 -26.30
N HIS A 399 34.46 18.46 -26.98
CA HIS A 399 34.80 18.38 -28.38
C HIS A 399 33.73 18.98 -29.29
N LEU A 400 32.43 18.74 -29.00
CA LEU A 400 31.32 19.34 -29.73
C LEU A 400 31.27 20.88 -29.54
N ARG A 401 31.45 21.35 -28.31
CA ARG A 401 31.40 22.78 -28.00
C ARG A 401 32.56 23.57 -28.61
N ALA A 402 33.73 22.96 -28.70
CA ALA A 402 34.87 23.59 -29.38
C ALA A 402 34.65 23.81 -30.88
N HIS A 403 33.81 22.98 -31.50
CA HIS A 403 33.45 23.10 -32.92
C HIS A 403 32.33 24.12 -33.19
N GLU A 404 31.39 24.30 -32.25
CA GLU A 404 30.34 25.33 -32.36
C GLU A 404 30.94 26.73 -32.30
N THR A 405 31.94 26.97 -31.41
CA THR A 405 32.62 28.25 -31.30
C THR A 405 33.55 28.59 -32.44
N GLU A 406 34.04 27.62 -33.25
CA GLU A 406 34.82 27.86 -34.47
C GLU A 406 33.95 28.07 -35.73
N ALA A 407 32.67 27.67 -35.70
CA ALA A 407 31.72 27.87 -36.82
C ALA A 407 31.07 29.26 -36.81
N ASP A 408 31.14 29.98 -35.66
CA ASP A 408 30.59 31.31 -35.44
C ASP A 408 31.68 32.44 -35.62
N LEU A 409 32.91 32.10 -35.99
CA LEU A 409 34.00 32.99 -36.35
C LEU A 409 34.35 32.89 -37.84
#